data_04445bf62e2a3fc8c8cc649a6795b383
#
_entry.id   04445bf62e2a3fc8c8cc649a6795b383
#
_cell.length_a   1.000
_cell.length_b   1.000
_cell.length_c   1.000
_cell.angle_alpha   90.00
_cell.angle_beta   90.00
_cell.angle_gamma   90.00
#
_symmetry.space_group_name_H-M   'P 1'
#
loop_
_entity.id
_entity.type
_entity.pdbx_description
1 polymer ?
#
loop_
_entity_poly.entity_id
_entity_poly.type
_entity_poly.pdbx_seq_one_letter_code
_entity_poly.pdbx_strand_id
1 'polypeptide(L)'
;RRDTLAAADLDQLDALLARGWAEGLHAALRIRYEFGLALMELAESAPPLVLDWYARLDQLHGDAIDAWLRDQHDGAPAGLLDLRFDTDRAAYARTIAAIHELIRAGNTYQINYTLRATAASYGNPIALYQRLRALQPAPYAALAWHPADGHTLCLSPELFLARDGDHLHTLPMKGTARATGDIEAAKAVKP
;
A
#
# COMPACT_ATOMS: atom_id res chain seq x y z
N ARG A 1 10.22 -19.69 0.19
CA ARG A 1 10.14 -19.87 1.67
C ARG A 1 9.41 -18.70 2.29
N ARG A 2 8.70 -18.95 3.39
CA ARG A 2 8.03 -17.92 4.18
C ARG A 2 8.46 -18.03 5.65
N ASP A 3 8.76 -16.88 6.24
CA ASP A 3 8.96 -16.71 7.67
C ASP A 3 7.96 -15.68 8.23
N THR A 4 7.66 -15.75 9.51
CA THR A 4 6.78 -14.80 10.20
C THR A 4 7.40 -14.38 11.52
N LEU A 5 7.20 -13.11 11.91
CA LEU A 5 7.65 -12.58 13.19
C LEU A 5 6.50 -11.89 13.91
N ALA A 6 6.32 -12.20 15.19
CA ALA A 6 5.44 -11.44 16.05
C ALA A 6 6.05 -10.07 16.38
N ALA A 7 5.25 -9.11 16.83
CA ALA A 7 5.74 -7.79 17.22
C ALA A 7 6.79 -7.88 18.35
N ALA A 8 6.62 -8.82 19.27
CA ALA A 8 7.57 -9.05 20.37
C ALA A 8 8.94 -9.59 19.92
N ASP A 9 9.02 -10.16 18.71
CA ASP A 9 10.24 -10.78 18.16
C ASP A 9 10.91 -9.91 17.08
N LEU A 10 10.53 -8.64 16.96
CA LEU A 10 11.01 -7.75 15.88
C LEU A 10 12.53 -7.58 15.88
N ASP A 11 13.18 -7.70 17.01
CA ASP A 11 14.65 -7.69 17.18
C ASP A 11 15.36 -8.80 16.41
N GLN A 12 14.66 -9.88 16.06
CA GLN A 12 15.18 -10.99 15.27
C GLN A 12 15.17 -10.73 13.75
N LEU A 13 14.53 -9.63 13.29
CA LEU A 13 14.35 -9.35 11.85
C LEU A 13 15.68 -9.22 11.11
N ASP A 14 16.65 -8.50 11.66
CA ASP A 14 17.94 -8.27 11.03
C ASP A 14 18.71 -9.58 10.83
N ALA A 15 18.71 -10.46 11.84
CA ALA A 15 19.35 -11.76 11.75
C ALA A 15 18.66 -12.66 10.70
N LEU A 16 17.34 -12.58 10.62
CA LEU A 16 16.56 -13.32 9.64
C LEU A 16 16.83 -12.85 8.21
N LEU A 17 16.89 -11.53 7.99
CA LEU A 17 17.24 -10.93 6.71
C LEU A 17 18.68 -11.28 6.29
N ALA A 18 19.65 -11.14 7.20
CA ALA A 18 21.05 -11.46 6.92
C ALA A 18 21.22 -12.93 6.49
N ARG A 19 20.52 -13.86 7.14
CA ARG A 19 20.53 -15.28 6.78
C ARG A 19 19.97 -15.52 5.37
N GLY A 20 18.81 -14.94 5.03
CA GLY A 20 18.21 -15.12 3.70
C GLY A 20 19.07 -14.51 2.60
N TRP A 21 19.67 -13.36 2.81
CA TRP A 21 20.61 -12.74 1.85
C TRP A 21 21.88 -13.55 1.67
N ALA A 22 22.41 -14.15 2.73
CA ALA A 22 23.55 -15.07 2.62
C ALA A 22 23.23 -16.32 1.79
N GLU A 23 21.96 -16.74 1.74
CA GLU A 23 21.45 -17.81 0.86
C GLU A 23 21.17 -17.31 -0.57
N GLY A 24 21.43 -16.04 -0.91
CA GLY A 24 21.16 -15.43 -2.22
C GLY A 24 19.68 -15.19 -2.50
N LEU A 25 18.84 -15.11 -1.47
CA LEU A 25 17.40 -14.90 -1.62
C LEU A 25 17.03 -13.40 -1.60
N HIS A 26 15.93 -13.08 -2.27
CA HIS A 26 15.28 -11.77 -2.24
C HIS A 26 14.09 -11.80 -1.31
N ALA A 27 13.93 -10.76 -0.49
CA ALA A 27 12.88 -10.66 0.50
C ALA A 27 11.75 -9.73 0.04
N ALA A 28 10.51 -10.15 0.21
CA ALA A 28 9.33 -9.27 0.20
C ALA A 28 8.70 -9.25 1.58
N LEU A 29 8.68 -8.07 2.20
CA LEU A 29 8.18 -7.86 3.54
C LEU A 29 6.75 -7.30 3.47
N ARG A 30 5.83 -7.90 4.22
CA ARG A 30 4.46 -7.42 4.39
C ARG A 30 4.16 -7.20 5.86
N ILE A 31 3.79 -5.97 6.19
CA ILE A 31 3.45 -5.55 7.54
C ILE A 31 2.04 -4.99 7.51
N ARG A 32 1.15 -5.50 8.36
CA ARG A 32 -0.18 -4.94 8.54
C ARG A 32 -0.16 -3.76 9.50
N TYR A 33 -1.13 -2.87 9.35
CA TYR A 33 -1.29 -1.70 10.23
C TYR A 33 -1.36 -2.09 11.72
N GLU A 34 -2.08 -3.16 12.02
CA GLU A 34 -2.28 -3.68 13.39
C GLU A 34 -0.95 -4.10 14.04
N PHE A 35 0.05 -4.52 13.24
CA PHE A 35 1.38 -4.82 13.76
C PHE A 35 2.04 -3.59 14.40
N GLY A 36 1.88 -2.42 13.77
CA GLY A 36 2.34 -1.14 14.34
C GLY A 36 1.61 -0.78 15.64
N LEU A 37 0.30 -1.06 15.73
CA LEU A 37 -0.45 -0.84 16.97
C LEU A 37 0.08 -1.70 18.12
N ALA A 38 0.45 -2.96 17.86
CA ALA A 38 1.05 -3.82 18.87
C ALA A 38 2.43 -3.34 19.30
N LEU A 39 3.27 -2.85 18.37
CA LEU A 39 4.57 -2.25 18.71
C LEU A 39 4.45 -1.00 19.59
N MET A 40 3.35 -0.26 19.45
CA MET A 40 3.06 0.95 20.24
C MET A 40 2.26 0.64 21.51
N GLU A 41 2.04 -0.62 21.84
CA GLU A 41 1.24 -1.09 22.98
C GLU A 41 -0.23 -0.60 22.92
N LEU A 42 -0.73 -0.27 21.72
CA LEU A 42 -2.11 0.15 21.49
C LEU A 42 -3.05 -1.01 21.14
N ALA A 43 -2.53 -2.22 21.00
CA ALA A 43 -3.27 -3.45 20.79
C ALA A 43 -2.57 -4.62 21.50
N GLU A 44 -3.35 -5.51 22.12
CA GLU A 44 -2.84 -6.68 22.84
C GLU A 44 -2.25 -7.75 21.89
N SER A 45 -2.72 -7.80 20.65
CA SER A 45 -2.26 -8.74 19.63
C SER A 45 -2.37 -8.13 18.23
N ALA A 46 -1.55 -8.64 17.33
CA ALA A 46 -1.57 -8.26 15.92
C ALA A 46 -1.18 -9.45 15.04
N PRO A 47 -1.63 -9.47 13.76
CA PRO A 47 -1.08 -10.39 12.79
C PRO A 47 0.43 -10.22 12.69
N PRO A 48 1.19 -11.31 12.53
CA PRO A 48 2.64 -11.21 12.42
C PRO A 48 3.06 -10.48 11.15
N LEU A 49 4.25 -9.92 11.17
CA LEU A 49 5.01 -9.54 9.99
C LEU A 49 5.28 -10.79 9.16
N VAL A 50 5.12 -10.69 7.85
CA VAL A 50 5.34 -11.79 6.91
C VAL A 50 6.51 -11.47 6.00
N LEU A 51 7.46 -12.38 5.90
CA LEU A 51 8.63 -12.31 5.06
C LEU A 51 8.58 -13.44 4.02
N ASP A 52 8.30 -13.11 2.77
CA ASP A 52 8.33 -14.05 1.66
C ASP A 52 9.68 -13.99 0.94
N TRP A 53 10.29 -15.15 0.72
CA TRP A 53 11.61 -15.28 0.11
C TRP A 53 11.51 -15.84 -1.31
N TYR A 54 12.24 -15.20 -2.21
CA TYR A 54 12.29 -15.54 -3.62
C TYR A 54 13.72 -15.80 -4.07
N ALA A 55 13.90 -16.85 -4.88
CA ALA A 55 15.20 -17.18 -5.45
C ALA A 55 15.54 -16.35 -6.70
N ARG A 56 14.53 -15.64 -7.25
CA ARG A 56 14.69 -14.84 -8.47
C ARG A 56 13.98 -13.51 -8.35
N LEU A 57 14.65 -12.47 -8.83
CA LEU A 57 14.12 -11.13 -9.01
C LEU A 57 14.36 -10.72 -10.47
N ASP A 58 13.29 -10.44 -11.21
CA ASP A 58 13.34 -9.91 -12.56
C ASP A 58 12.98 -8.43 -12.56
N GLN A 59 13.70 -7.62 -13.32
CA GLN A 59 13.42 -6.20 -13.48
C GLN A 59 12.86 -5.94 -14.88
N LEU A 60 11.63 -5.41 -14.94
CA LEU A 60 10.94 -5.05 -16.18
C LEU A 60 10.70 -3.54 -16.22
N HIS A 61 10.72 -2.96 -17.42
CA HIS A 61 10.50 -1.52 -17.64
C HIS A 61 9.50 -1.26 -18.76
N GLY A 62 8.81 -0.13 -18.67
CA GLY A 62 7.90 0.34 -19.71
C GLY A 62 6.85 -0.69 -20.10
N ASP A 63 6.66 -0.89 -21.39
CA ASP A 63 5.65 -1.77 -21.97
C ASP A 63 5.84 -3.25 -21.62
N ALA A 64 7.06 -3.66 -21.22
CA ALA A 64 7.32 -5.04 -20.79
C ALA A 64 6.54 -5.42 -19.52
N ILE A 65 6.27 -4.47 -18.64
CA ILE A 65 5.44 -4.69 -17.44
C ILE A 65 4.01 -5.02 -17.85
N ASP A 66 3.42 -4.23 -18.75
CA ASP A 66 2.05 -4.42 -19.20
C ASP A 66 1.90 -5.68 -20.07
N ALA A 67 2.93 -6.03 -20.86
CA ALA A 67 2.98 -7.28 -21.57
C ALA A 67 3.00 -8.47 -20.60
N TRP A 68 3.89 -8.44 -19.60
CA TRP A 68 3.96 -9.48 -18.58
C TRP A 68 2.65 -9.65 -17.81
N LEU A 69 2.00 -8.55 -17.41
CA LEU A 69 0.71 -8.59 -16.73
C LEU A 69 -0.37 -9.22 -17.60
N ARG A 70 -0.43 -8.89 -18.89
CA ARG A 70 -1.39 -9.48 -19.85
C ARG A 70 -1.23 -10.99 -19.98
N ASP A 71 0.01 -11.46 -19.95
CA ASP A 71 0.32 -12.90 -20.08
C ASP A 71 -0.09 -13.71 -18.83
N GLN A 72 -0.41 -13.04 -17.71
CA GLN A 72 -0.81 -13.70 -16.45
C GLN A 72 -2.32 -13.95 -16.35
N HIS A 73 -3.14 -13.58 -17.34
CA HIS A 73 -4.58 -13.78 -17.34
C HIS A 73 -5.13 -13.96 -18.77
N ASP A 74 -6.34 -14.48 -18.85
CA ASP A 74 -7.02 -14.82 -20.13
C ASP A 74 -7.71 -13.62 -20.81
N GLY A 75 -7.59 -12.41 -20.29
CA GLY A 75 -8.27 -11.22 -20.80
C GLY A 75 -9.75 -11.11 -20.43
N ALA A 76 -10.29 -12.07 -19.68
CA ALA A 76 -11.68 -12.00 -19.23
C ALA A 76 -11.93 -10.79 -18.33
N PRO A 77 -13.16 -10.24 -18.31
CA PRO A 77 -13.49 -9.11 -17.46
C PRO A 77 -13.29 -9.39 -15.98
N ALA A 78 -12.69 -8.43 -15.26
CA ALA A 78 -12.52 -8.48 -13.83
C ALA A 78 -13.01 -7.18 -13.19
N GLY A 79 -13.51 -7.24 -11.96
CA GLY A 79 -14.03 -6.05 -11.29
C GLY A 79 -14.52 -6.29 -9.88
N LEU A 80 -15.23 -5.29 -9.35
CA LEU A 80 -15.84 -5.29 -8.03
C LEU A 80 -17.35 -5.11 -8.14
N LEU A 81 -18.10 -5.81 -7.31
CA LEU A 81 -19.56 -5.74 -7.19
C LEU A 81 -19.93 -5.44 -5.74
N ASP A 82 -21.13 -4.89 -5.54
CA ASP A 82 -21.74 -4.69 -4.22
C ASP A 82 -20.83 -3.90 -3.26
N LEU A 83 -20.27 -2.80 -3.74
CA LEU A 83 -19.42 -1.93 -2.94
C LEU A 83 -20.21 -1.33 -1.77
N ARG A 84 -19.74 -1.57 -0.54
CA ARG A 84 -20.33 -1.06 0.70
C ARG A 84 -19.26 -0.42 1.55
N PHE A 85 -19.57 0.75 2.10
CA PHE A 85 -18.71 1.44 3.06
C PHE A 85 -19.06 1.04 4.50
N ASP A 86 -18.08 1.06 5.38
CA ASP A 86 -18.22 0.80 6.82
C ASP A 86 -18.91 1.94 7.59
N THR A 87 -19.17 3.06 6.93
CA THR A 87 -19.86 4.22 7.49
C THR A 87 -20.89 4.77 6.52
N ASP A 88 -22.00 5.32 7.04
CA ASP A 88 -22.97 6.04 6.25
C ASP A 88 -22.60 7.52 6.09
N ARG A 89 -23.32 8.23 5.20
CA ARG A 89 -23.10 9.66 4.91
C ARG A 89 -23.27 10.55 6.14
N ALA A 90 -24.21 10.23 7.03
CA ALA A 90 -24.50 11.04 8.21
C ALA A 90 -23.40 10.86 9.26
N ALA A 91 -22.94 9.63 9.48
CA ALA A 91 -21.81 9.34 10.36
C ALA A 91 -20.53 10.00 9.84
N TYR A 92 -20.26 9.88 8.53
CA TYR A 92 -19.14 10.56 7.88
C TYR A 92 -19.17 12.08 8.13
N ALA A 93 -20.31 12.73 7.89
CA ALA A 93 -20.45 14.17 8.06
C ALA A 93 -20.23 14.61 9.53
N ARG A 94 -20.72 13.83 10.51
CA ARG A 94 -20.47 14.09 11.93
C ARG A 94 -18.98 13.99 12.28
N THR A 95 -18.31 12.95 11.79
CA THR A 95 -16.87 12.76 12.03
C THR A 95 -16.04 13.90 11.43
N ILE A 96 -16.34 14.32 10.20
CA ILE A 96 -15.66 15.46 9.55
C ILE A 96 -15.90 16.76 10.33
N ALA A 97 -17.11 16.99 10.83
CA ALA A 97 -17.38 18.17 11.67
C ALA A 97 -16.55 18.14 12.96
N ALA A 98 -16.46 17.00 13.64
CA ALA A 98 -15.62 16.85 14.83
C ALA A 98 -14.12 17.06 14.53
N ILE A 99 -13.63 16.57 13.42
CA ILE A 99 -12.24 16.80 12.96
C ILE A 99 -11.98 18.30 12.76
N HIS A 100 -12.91 19.01 12.12
CA HIS A 100 -12.77 20.44 11.93
C HIS A 100 -12.73 21.22 13.25
N GLU A 101 -13.50 20.81 14.26
CA GLU A 101 -13.45 21.43 15.60
C GLU A 101 -12.09 21.18 16.27
N LEU A 102 -11.53 19.96 16.18
CA LEU A 102 -10.20 19.65 16.72
C LEU A 102 -9.10 20.50 16.06
N ILE A 103 -9.18 20.70 14.74
CA ILE A 103 -8.25 21.55 14.00
C ILE A 103 -8.40 23.02 14.43
N ARG A 104 -9.65 23.56 14.53
CA ARG A 104 -9.88 24.94 14.96
C ARG A 104 -9.43 25.19 16.40
N ALA A 105 -9.57 24.19 17.27
CA ALA A 105 -9.11 24.27 18.65
C ALA A 105 -7.58 24.15 18.81
N GLY A 106 -6.85 23.87 17.72
CA GLY A 106 -5.39 23.69 17.75
C GLY A 106 -4.92 22.36 18.34
N ASN A 107 -5.83 21.39 18.55
CA ASN A 107 -5.46 20.07 19.06
C ASN A 107 -4.64 19.26 18.02
N THR A 108 -4.87 19.52 16.74
CA THR A 108 -4.13 18.91 15.63
C THR A 108 -4.18 19.85 14.42
N TYR A 109 -3.24 19.72 13.50
CA TYR A 109 -3.25 20.48 12.24
C TYR A 109 -3.77 19.65 11.06
N GLN A 110 -3.76 18.31 11.18
CA GLN A 110 -4.20 17.39 10.14
C GLN A 110 -4.67 16.08 10.74
N ILE A 111 -5.72 15.48 10.18
CA ILE A 111 -6.17 14.12 10.48
C ILE A 111 -6.41 13.39 9.15
N ASN A 112 -5.81 12.22 8.97
CA ASN A 112 -6.09 11.33 7.87
C ASN A 112 -7.29 10.43 8.24
N TYR A 113 -8.49 10.85 7.84
CA TYR A 113 -9.69 10.05 8.06
C TYR A 113 -9.85 9.02 6.94
N THR A 114 -9.82 7.75 7.30
CA THR A 114 -9.92 6.63 6.37
C THR A 114 -11.29 5.96 6.44
N LEU A 115 -11.77 5.49 5.30
CA LEU A 115 -12.98 4.68 5.16
C LEU A 115 -12.58 3.31 4.65
N ARG A 116 -13.27 2.28 5.16
CA ARG A 116 -13.16 0.94 4.62
C ARG A 116 -14.36 0.65 3.72
N ALA A 117 -14.08 0.08 2.55
CA ALA A 117 -15.11 -0.47 1.69
C ALA A 117 -14.91 -1.98 1.55
N THR A 118 -16.02 -2.71 1.51
CA THR A 118 -16.06 -4.13 1.17
C THR A 118 -16.79 -4.30 -0.15
N ALA A 119 -16.35 -5.27 -0.94
CA ALA A 119 -16.94 -5.60 -2.22
C ALA A 119 -16.74 -7.08 -2.54
N ALA A 120 -17.61 -7.66 -3.34
CA ALA A 120 -17.34 -8.93 -3.99
C ALA A 120 -16.45 -8.69 -5.21
N SER A 121 -15.38 -9.47 -5.38
CA SER A 121 -14.55 -9.42 -6.58
C SER A 121 -14.91 -10.55 -7.53
N TYR A 122 -14.80 -10.30 -8.84
CA TYR A 122 -14.96 -11.31 -9.88
C TYR A 122 -13.83 -11.21 -10.89
N GLY A 123 -13.58 -12.31 -11.60
CA GLY A 123 -12.52 -12.40 -12.59
C GLY A 123 -11.12 -12.54 -12.00
N ASN A 124 -10.10 -12.37 -12.83
CA ASN A 124 -8.71 -12.51 -12.43
C ASN A 124 -8.23 -11.25 -11.71
N PRO A 125 -7.67 -11.33 -10.47
CA PRO A 125 -7.16 -10.17 -9.74
C PRO A 125 -6.02 -9.43 -10.43
N ILE A 126 -5.21 -10.10 -11.27
CA ILE A 126 -4.16 -9.46 -12.06
C ILE A 126 -4.76 -8.59 -13.16
N ALA A 127 -5.82 -9.07 -13.83
CA ALA A 127 -6.59 -8.26 -14.78
C ALA A 127 -7.21 -7.03 -14.12
N LEU A 128 -7.76 -7.18 -12.90
CA LEU A 128 -8.27 -6.05 -12.11
C LEU A 128 -7.14 -5.06 -11.79
N TYR A 129 -5.99 -5.53 -11.34
CA TYR A 129 -4.82 -4.69 -11.05
C TYR A 129 -4.36 -3.91 -12.28
N GLN A 130 -4.25 -4.57 -13.44
CA GLN A 130 -3.87 -3.92 -14.68
C GLN A 130 -4.84 -2.80 -15.08
N ARG A 131 -6.15 -3.03 -14.95
CA ARG A 131 -7.18 -2.00 -15.19
C ARG A 131 -7.06 -0.83 -14.22
N LEU A 132 -6.86 -1.09 -12.94
CA LEU A 132 -6.70 -0.05 -11.93
C LEU A 132 -5.44 0.79 -12.20
N ARG A 133 -4.31 0.16 -12.56
CA ARG A 133 -3.09 0.86 -12.97
C ARG A 133 -3.29 1.78 -14.16
N ALA A 134 -4.07 1.33 -15.16
CA ALA A 134 -4.37 2.14 -16.34
C ALA A 134 -5.28 3.34 -16.02
N LEU A 135 -6.25 3.16 -15.12
CA LEU A 135 -7.16 4.23 -14.70
C LEU A 135 -6.49 5.26 -13.79
N GLN A 136 -5.62 4.80 -12.91
CA GLN A 136 -4.89 5.64 -11.96
C GLN A 136 -3.44 5.21 -11.89
N PRO A 137 -2.58 5.75 -12.76
CA PRO A 137 -1.16 5.50 -12.68
C PRO A 137 -0.60 5.96 -11.33
N ALA A 138 -0.02 5.02 -10.59
CA ALA A 138 0.60 5.29 -9.29
C ALA A 138 2.06 4.86 -9.32
N PRO A 139 3.00 5.73 -8.91
CA PRO A 139 4.44 5.45 -9.04
C PRO A 139 4.91 4.31 -8.14
N TYR A 140 4.20 4.03 -7.04
CA TYR A 140 4.54 3.00 -6.05
C TYR A 140 3.46 1.92 -5.99
N ALA A 141 2.96 1.50 -7.16
CA ALA A 141 2.00 0.43 -7.26
C ALA A 141 2.65 -0.93 -6.99
N ALA A 142 1.92 -1.82 -6.33
CA ALA A 142 2.37 -3.18 -6.04
C ALA A 142 1.23 -4.19 -6.20
N LEU A 143 1.58 -5.37 -6.65
CA LEU A 143 0.72 -6.55 -6.68
C LEU A 143 1.45 -7.67 -5.95
N ALA A 144 0.89 -8.14 -4.86
CA ALA A 144 1.40 -9.30 -4.14
C ALA A 144 0.36 -10.42 -4.12
N TRP A 145 0.81 -11.63 -4.28
CA TRP A 145 -0.03 -12.81 -4.21
C TRP A 145 0.64 -13.92 -3.43
N HIS A 146 -0.16 -14.59 -2.61
CA HIS A 146 0.26 -15.82 -1.95
C HIS A 146 -0.97 -16.73 -1.73
N PRO A 147 -0.85 -18.07 -1.90
CA PRO A 147 -1.99 -18.98 -1.76
C PRO A 147 -2.75 -18.87 -0.44
N ALA A 148 -2.05 -18.60 0.67
CA ALA A 148 -2.67 -18.48 2.00
C ALA A 148 -3.35 -17.12 2.24
N ASP A 149 -2.91 -16.04 1.57
CA ASP A 149 -3.36 -14.67 1.88
C ASP A 149 -4.17 -14.03 0.75
N GLY A 150 -4.24 -14.70 -0.41
CA GLY A 150 -4.85 -14.15 -1.61
C GLY A 150 -4.02 -13.05 -2.26
N HIS A 151 -4.68 -12.08 -2.88
CA HIS A 151 -4.06 -10.98 -3.61
C HIS A 151 -4.13 -9.68 -2.82
N THR A 152 -3.04 -8.91 -2.85
CA THR A 152 -3.00 -7.52 -2.37
C THR A 152 -2.66 -6.63 -3.56
N LEU A 153 -3.55 -5.69 -3.89
CA LEU A 153 -3.38 -4.70 -4.93
C LEU A 153 -3.18 -3.34 -4.25
N CYS A 154 -2.03 -2.72 -4.50
CA CYS A 154 -1.68 -1.41 -3.96
C CYS A 154 -1.47 -0.42 -5.10
N LEU A 155 -2.03 0.78 -4.98
CA LEU A 155 -1.84 1.90 -5.90
C LEU A 155 -1.44 3.13 -5.08
N SER A 156 -0.25 3.08 -4.48
CA SER A 156 0.25 4.16 -3.65
C SER A 156 0.84 5.30 -4.48
N PRO A 157 0.40 6.55 -4.26
CA PRO A 157 1.01 7.72 -4.89
C PRO A 157 2.28 8.19 -4.19
N GLU A 158 2.59 7.67 -3.00
CA GLU A 158 3.59 8.20 -2.08
C GLU A 158 4.63 7.14 -1.72
N LEU A 159 5.91 7.54 -1.72
CA LEU A 159 7.00 6.71 -1.21
C LEU A 159 7.13 6.93 0.29
N PHE A 160 6.89 5.88 1.06
CA PHE A 160 7.13 5.90 2.50
C PHE A 160 8.62 5.96 2.78
N LEU A 161 9.39 4.97 2.32
CA LEU A 161 10.81 4.88 2.54
C LEU A 161 11.48 4.04 1.46
N ALA A 162 12.62 4.50 0.95
CA ALA A 162 13.55 3.71 0.16
C ALA A 162 14.96 3.87 0.74
N ARG A 163 15.77 2.82 0.62
CA ARG A 163 17.18 2.84 0.98
C ARG A 163 18.02 2.48 -0.24
N ASP A 164 19.03 3.30 -0.49
CA ASP A 164 20.08 3.05 -1.49
C ASP A 164 21.44 3.21 -0.82
N GLY A 165 22.11 2.09 -0.55
CA GLY A 165 23.33 2.06 0.26
C GLY A 165 23.07 2.65 1.65
N ASP A 166 23.75 3.77 1.96
CA ASP A 166 23.62 4.51 3.22
C ASP A 166 22.61 5.66 3.15
N HIS A 167 21.95 5.86 2.02
CA HIS A 167 20.97 6.93 1.83
C HIS A 167 19.56 6.41 2.05
N LEU A 168 18.77 7.16 2.83
CA LEU A 168 17.34 6.96 3.01
C LEU A 168 16.57 8.05 2.26
N HIS A 169 15.56 7.64 1.51
CA HIS A 169 14.70 8.54 0.74
C HIS A 169 13.24 8.36 1.16
N THR A 170 12.54 9.46 1.31
CA THR A 170 11.08 9.52 1.43
C THR A 170 10.55 10.61 0.51
N LEU A 171 9.39 10.40 -0.10
CA LEU A 171 8.76 11.37 -0.98
C LEU A 171 7.32 11.60 -0.52
N PRO A 172 7.13 12.36 0.58
CA PRO A 172 5.81 12.66 1.10
C PRO A 172 5.06 13.59 0.14
N MET A 173 3.81 13.23 -0.16
CA MET A 173 2.93 14.07 -0.96
C MET A 173 2.26 15.12 -0.08
N LYS A 174 2.46 16.39 -0.39
CA LYS A 174 1.87 17.53 0.32
C LYS A 174 1.13 18.44 -0.66
N GLY A 175 -0.05 18.89 -0.24
CA GLY A 175 -0.91 19.76 -1.02
C GLY A 175 -1.70 19.00 -2.09
N THR A 176 -2.86 19.59 -2.45
CA THR A 176 -3.73 19.11 -3.52
C THR A 176 -4.15 20.33 -4.34
N ALA A 177 -3.96 20.26 -5.64
CA ALA A 177 -4.41 21.29 -6.57
C ALA A 177 -5.34 20.68 -7.62
N ARG A 178 -6.26 21.50 -8.15
CA ARG A 178 -7.09 21.08 -9.28
C ARG A 178 -6.20 20.91 -10.51
N ALA A 179 -6.31 19.79 -11.22
CA ALA A 179 -5.64 19.62 -12.50
C ALA A 179 -6.24 20.61 -13.52
N THR A 180 -5.50 21.65 -13.88
CA THR A 180 -5.92 22.70 -14.84
C THR A 180 -5.45 22.41 -16.26
N GLY A 181 -4.78 21.29 -16.52
CA GLY A 181 -4.14 20.99 -17.80
C GLY A 181 -2.81 21.76 -18.04
N ASP A 182 -2.49 22.71 -17.19
CA ASP A 182 -1.25 23.47 -17.23
C ASP A 182 -0.26 22.91 -16.20
N ILE A 183 0.74 22.19 -16.69
CA ILE A 183 1.78 21.54 -15.88
C ILE A 183 2.63 22.58 -15.13
N GLU A 184 2.81 23.79 -15.69
CA GLU A 184 3.58 24.87 -15.06
C GLU A 184 2.82 25.49 -13.88
N ALA A 185 1.50 25.64 -13.99
CA ALA A 185 0.66 26.13 -12.89
C ALA A 185 0.65 25.12 -11.71
N ALA A 186 0.69 23.81 -11.99
CA ALA A 186 0.77 22.78 -10.95
C ALA A 186 2.12 22.77 -10.23
N LYS A 187 3.22 23.14 -10.88
CA LYS A 187 4.56 23.27 -10.28
C LYS A 187 4.71 24.54 -9.41
N ALA A 188 3.89 25.55 -9.63
CA ALA A 188 3.94 26.81 -8.88
C ALA A 188 3.31 26.70 -7.47
N VAL A 189 2.54 25.65 -7.18
CA VAL A 189 2.01 25.36 -5.85
C VAL A 189 3.09 24.65 -5.03
N LYS A 190 4.18 25.35 -4.73
CA LYS A 190 5.11 24.93 -3.67
C LYS A 190 4.66 25.54 -2.35
N PRO A 191 4.74 24.77 -1.22
CA PRO A 191 4.53 25.32 0.11
C PRO A 191 5.58 26.35 0.45
#